data_1104311407a8d321d3b7ede72649214d
#
_entry.id   1104311407a8d321d3b7ede72649214d
#
_cell.length_a   1.000
_cell.length_b   1.000
_cell.length_c   1.000
_cell.angle_alpha   90.00
_cell.angle_beta   90.00
_cell.angle_gamma   90.00
#
_symmetry.space_group_name_H-M   'P 1'
#
loop_
_entity.id
_entity.type
_entity.pdbx_description
1 polymer ?
#
loop_
_entity_poly.entity_id
_entity_poly.type
_entity_poly.pdbx_seq_one_letter_code
_entity_poly.pdbx_strand_id
1 'polypeptide(L)'
;LGDVYKRQILIAQGKLDGVNITCTAQNFDFIGGSVGAASGEAIIAAVQNAINNKTPLISFSSSGGQRMMEASIALMQMPRTIIAIKELKKERLPYIVVFCNPTTGGVSASWAGISDIAIGEPKSTIGFAGRRVIESTIGSTESLPENFQTAESVLKHGRLDMIVERKNLRSTISNVIKILLKLEEKN
;
A
#
# COMPACT_ATOMS: atom_id res chain seq x y z
N LEU A 1 -25.16 -4.94 -7.31
CA LEU A 1 -24.33 -4.14 -6.37
C LEU A 1 -23.09 -4.90 -5.88
N GLY A 2 -23.16 -6.24 -5.71
CA GLY A 2 -22.02 -7.03 -5.21
C GLY A 2 -20.75 -7.01 -6.07
N ASP A 3 -20.86 -6.88 -7.39
CA ASP A 3 -19.69 -6.87 -8.29
C ASP A 3 -18.99 -5.51 -8.37
N VAL A 4 -19.66 -4.42 -8.07
CA VAL A 4 -19.08 -3.07 -8.08
C VAL A 4 -18.10 -2.92 -6.92
N TYR A 5 -18.40 -3.48 -5.75
CA TYR A 5 -17.54 -3.41 -4.56
C TYR A 5 -16.29 -4.31 -4.69
N LYS A 6 -16.34 -5.39 -5.43
CA LYS A 6 -15.21 -6.31 -5.65
C LYS A 6 -14.09 -5.72 -6.51
N ARG A 7 -14.31 -4.58 -7.16
CA ARG A 7 -13.33 -3.93 -8.06
C ARG A 7 -12.45 -2.87 -7.42
N GLN A 8 -12.65 -2.56 -6.13
CA GLN A 8 -11.88 -1.51 -5.46
C GLN A 8 -10.48 -1.97 -5.09
N ILE A 9 -10.38 -3.17 -4.52
CA ILE A 9 -9.14 -3.85 -4.19
C ILE A 9 -9.25 -5.28 -4.68
N LEU A 10 -8.34 -5.66 -5.56
CA LEU A 10 -8.19 -7.02 -6.01
C LEU A 10 -7.34 -7.79 -5.00
N ILE A 11 -7.75 -9.00 -4.67
CA ILE A 11 -6.97 -9.93 -3.84
C ILE A 11 -6.63 -11.12 -4.73
N ALA A 12 -5.36 -11.47 -4.77
CA ALA A 12 -4.88 -12.61 -5.53
C ALA A 12 -3.91 -13.46 -4.70
N GLN A 13 -3.90 -14.74 -4.99
CA GLN A 13 -2.93 -15.70 -4.47
C GLN A 13 -2.20 -16.34 -5.65
N GLY A 14 -0.94 -16.63 -5.47
CA GLY A 14 -0.14 -17.22 -6.52
C GLY A 14 1.28 -17.53 -6.09
N LYS A 15 2.15 -17.76 -7.07
CA LYS A 15 3.57 -17.98 -6.83
C LYS A 15 4.40 -16.90 -7.49
N LEU A 16 5.34 -16.36 -6.73
CA LEU A 16 6.39 -15.48 -7.21
C LEU A 16 7.72 -16.24 -7.12
N ASP A 17 8.25 -16.64 -8.26
CA ASP A 17 9.49 -17.42 -8.40
C ASP A 17 9.56 -18.62 -7.42
N GLY A 18 8.45 -19.38 -7.37
CA GLY A 18 8.31 -20.58 -6.55
C GLY A 18 7.75 -20.36 -5.14
N VAL A 19 7.77 -19.12 -4.61
CA VAL A 19 7.25 -18.80 -3.29
C VAL A 19 5.77 -18.45 -3.36
N ASN A 20 4.95 -19.11 -2.52
CA ASN A 20 3.54 -18.75 -2.40
C ASN A 20 3.39 -17.36 -1.79
N ILE A 21 2.55 -16.53 -2.38
CA ILE A 21 2.28 -15.16 -1.92
C ILE A 21 0.79 -14.86 -1.93
N THR A 22 0.39 -13.93 -1.08
CA THR A 22 -0.89 -13.21 -1.19
C THR A 22 -0.59 -11.79 -1.62
N CYS A 23 -1.34 -11.25 -2.58
CA CYS A 23 -1.17 -9.86 -3.00
C CYS A 23 -2.49 -9.12 -3.11
N THR A 24 -2.43 -7.81 -2.95
CA THR A 24 -3.54 -6.89 -3.19
C THR A 24 -3.13 -5.82 -4.18
N ALA A 25 -4.06 -5.40 -5.03
CA ALA A 25 -3.89 -4.26 -5.92
C ALA A 25 -5.10 -3.33 -5.80
N GLN A 26 -4.83 -2.09 -5.47
CA GLN A 26 -5.85 -1.06 -5.33
C GLN A 26 -6.13 -0.40 -6.68
N ASN A 27 -7.39 -0.33 -7.07
CA ASN A 27 -7.81 0.27 -8.33
C ASN A 27 -8.07 1.77 -8.14
N PHE A 28 -7.19 2.61 -8.70
CA PHE A 28 -7.33 4.07 -8.62
C PHE A 28 -8.51 4.60 -9.43
N ASP A 29 -8.87 3.94 -10.54
CA ASP A 29 -9.99 4.37 -11.39
C ASP A 29 -11.34 4.26 -10.65
N PHE A 30 -11.41 3.44 -9.60
CA PHE A 30 -12.60 3.35 -8.76
C PHE A 30 -12.57 4.41 -7.66
N ILE A 31 -13.20 5.55 -7.92
CA ILE A 31 -13.37 6.68 -6.99
C ILE A 31 -12.02 7.13 -6.41
N GLY A 32 -11.00 7.30 -7.26
CA GLY A 32 -9.66 7.73 -6.84
C GLY A 32 -8.95 6.76 -5.88
N GLY A 33 -9.27 5.45 -5.96
CA GLY A 33 -8.75 4.46 -5.03
C GLY A 33 -9.15 4.70 -3.57
N SER A 34 -10.18 5.50 -3.31
CA SER A 34 -10.54 5.91 -1.95
C SER A 34 -11.01 4.74 -1.10
N VAL A 35 -10.60 4.72 0.18
CA VAL A 35 -10.91 3.64 1.12
C VAL A 35 -12.20 3.93 1.87
N GLY A 36 -13.20 3.10 1.65
CA GLY A 36 -14.42 3.00 2.42
C GLY A 36 -14.55 1.63 3.10
N ALA A 37 -15.71 1.30 3.61
CA ALA A 37 -15.98 0.05 4.32
C ALA A 37 -15.55 -1.18 3.52
N ALA A 38 -15.98 -1.28 2.25
CA ALA A 38 -15.67 -2.43 1.40
C ALA A 38 -14.17 -2.58 1.09
N SER A 39 -13.44 -1.47 0.94
CA SER A 39 -11.98 -1.50 0.75
C SER A 39 -11.27 -1.95 2.03
N GLY A 40 -11.72 -1.46 3.18
CA GLY A 40 -11.18 -1.89 4.47
C GLY A 40 -11.39 -3.39 4.71
N GLU A 41 -12.59 -3.91 4.43
CA GLU A 41 -12.86 -5.36 4.50
C GLU A 41 -11.98 -6.16 3.54
N ALA A 42 -11.73 -5.66 2.33
CA ALA A 42 -10.85 -6.34 1.37
C ALA A 42 -9.41 -6.44 1.88
N ILE A 43 -8.87 -5.38 2.49
CA ILE A 43 -7.53 -5.44 3.11
C ILE A 43 -7.52 -6.45 4.26
N ILE A 44 -8.53 -6.44 5.13
CA ILE A 44 -8.64 -7.39 6.25
C ILE A 44 -8.73 -8.82 5.72
N ALA A 45 -9.54 -9.06 4.70
CA ALA A 45 -9.66 -10.37 4.06
C ALA A 45 -8.33 -10.84 3.44
N ALA A 46 -7.57 -9.95 2.81
CA ALA A 46 -6.25 -10.28 2.28
C ALA A 46 -5.26 -10.67 3.38
N VAL A 47 -5.28 -9.97 4.51
CA VAL A 47 -4.49 -10.31 5.68
C VAL A 47 -4.87 -11.68 6.22
N GLN A 48 -6.16 -11.96 6.41
CA GLN A 48 -6.64 -13.27 6.86
C GLN A 48 -6.21 -14.39 5.91
N ASN A 49 -6.30 -14.16 4.59
CA ASN A 49 -5.82 -15.10 3.59
C ASN A 49 -4.31 -15.35 3.71
N ALA A 50 -3.52 -14.29 3.91
CA ALA A 50 -2.08 -14.43 4.10
C ALA A 50 -1.74 -15.24 5.36
N ILE A 51 -2.42 -14.97 6.48
CA ILE A 51 -2.24 -15.71 7.74
C ILE A 51 -2.63 -17.17 7.57
N ASN A 52 -3.81 -17.46 7.02
CA ASN A 52 -4.32 -18.82 6.85
C ASN A 52 -3.43 -19.68 5.94
N ASN A 53 -2.84 -19.06 4.92
CA ASN A 53 -1.97 -19.74 3.96
C ASN A 53 -0.48 -19.62 4.32
N LYS A 54 -0.13 -18.91 5.41
CA LYS A 54 1.25 -18.65 5.85
C LYS A 54 2.09 -18.05 4.71
N THR A 55 1.57 -17.04 4.05
CA THR A 55 2.22 -16.38 2.91
C THR A 55 2.61 -14.95 3.24
N PRO A 56 3.69 -14.41 2.66
CA PRO A 56 3.92 -12.98 2.62
C PRO A 56 2.72 -12.24 2.01
N LEU A 57 2.45 -11.03 2.50
CA LEU A 57 1.46 -10.13 1.90
C LEU A 57 2.17 -9.01 1.14
N ILE A 58 1.83 -8.86 -0.14
CA ILE A 58 2.33 -7.77 -0.98
C ILE A 58 1.14 -6.89 -1.35
N SER A 59 1.21 -5.60 -1.03
CA SER A 59 0.14 -4.66 -1.32
C SER A 59 0.60 -3.58 -2.29
N PHE A 60 -0.07 -3.46 -3.43
CA PHE A 60 0.10 -2.37 -4.38
C PHE A 60 -0.94 -1.29 -4.05
N SER A 61 -0.48 -0.18 -3.46
CA SER A 61 -1.34 0.92 -3.04
C SER A 61 -1.42 2.02 -4.09
N SER A 62 -2.63 2.45 -4.44
CA SER A 62 -2.88 3.63 -5.27
C SER A 62 -4.18 4.29 -4.83
N SER A 63 -4.07 5.43 -4.13
CA SER A 63 -5.22 6.00 -3.44
C SER A 63 -5.07 7.48 -3.14
N GLY A 64 -6.19 8.19 -3.25
CA GLY A 64 -6.36 9.56 -2.73
C GLY A 64 -6.62 9.63 -1.21
N GLY A 65 -6.81 8.50 -0.53
CA GLY A 65 -7.07 8.46 0.92
C GLY A 65 -8.44 7.90 1.29
N GLN A 66 -9.00 8.36 2.41
CA GLN A 66 -10.30 7.88 2.91
C GLN A 66 -11.46 8.43 2.09
N ARG A 67 -12.50 7.62 1.91
CA ARG A 67 -13.69 7.98 1.13
C ARG A 67 -14.57 8.96 1.90
N MET A 68 -14.60 10.20 1.48
CA MET A 68 -15.33 11.27 2.17
C MET A 68 -16.84 10.99 2.27
N MET A 69 -17.45 10.38 1.25
CA MET A 69 -18.88 10.08 1.23
C MET A 69 -19.31 9.05 2.27
N GLU A 70 -18.40 8.25 2.80
CA GLU A 70 -18.67 7.30 3.89
C GLU A 70 -18.31 7.84 5.27
N ALA A 71 -17.92 9.10 5.37
CA ALA A 71 -17.66 9.84 6.61
C ALA A 71 -16.86 9.03 7.66
N SER A 72 -17.39 8.92 8.89
CA SER A 72 -16.73 8.20 9.99
C SER A 72 -16.50 6.73 9.73
N ILE A 73 -17.32 6.08 8.91
CA ILE A 73 -17.13 4.67 8.53
C ILE A 73 -15.82 4.49 7.76
N ALA A 74 -15.54 5.41 6.83
CA ALA A 74 -14.27 5.40 6.10
C ALA A 74 -13.07 5.66 7.02
N LEU A 75 -13.19 6.61 7.95
CA LEU A 75 -12.12 6.90 8.92
C LEU A 75 -11.79 5.69 9.79
N MET A 76 -12.80 4.93 10.22
CA MET A 76 -12.62 3.74 11.05
C MET A 76 -11.93 2.60 10.31
N GLN A 77 -11.81 2.63 8.98
CA GLN A 77 -11.02 1.63 8.27
C GLN A 77 -9.51 1.77 8.56
N MET A 78 -9.03 2.94 8.93
CA MET A 78 -7.61 3.12 9.29
C MET A 78 -7.22 2.24 10.49
N PRO A 79 -7.82 2.38 11.69
CA PRO A 79 -7.46 1.53 12.81
C PRO A 79 -7.77 0.05 12.55
N ARG A 80 -8.85 -0.28 11.85
CA ARG A 80 -9.22 -1.67 11.55
C ARG A 80 -8.14 -2.37 10.70
N THR A 81 -7.68 -1.72 9.65
CA THR A 81 -6.63 -2.28 8.78
C THR A 81 -5.28 -2.36 9.50
N ILE A 82 -4.94 -1.37 10.35
CA ILE A 82 -3.74 -1.41 11.19
C ILE A 82 -3.76 -2.62 12.13
N ILE A 83 -4.90 -2.87 12.78
CA ILE A 83 -5.06 -4.04 13.67
C ILE A 83 -4.84 -5.34 12.89
N ALA A 84 -5.44 -5.47 11.71
CA ALA A 84 -5.25 -6.65 10.87
C ALA A 84 -3.78 -6.85 10.50
N ILE A 85 -3.07 -5.81 10.04
CA ILE A 85 -1.63 -5.90 9.73
C ILE A 85 -0.81 -6.28 10.97
N LYS A 86 -1.17 -5.79 12.15
CA LYS A 86 -0.50 -6.21 13.39
C LYS A 86 -0.64 -7.71 13.66
N GLU A 87 -1.80 -8.30 13.37
CA GLU A 87 -1.99 -9.76 13.49
C GLU A 87 -1.08 -10.50 12.49
N LEU A 88 -0.97 -10.03 11.23
CA LEU A 88 -0.04 -10.59 10.26
C LEU A 88 1.41 -10.58 10.78
N LYS A 89 1.83 -9.46 11.38
CA LYS A 89 3.18 -9.31 11.94
C LYS A 89 3.43 -10.22 13.16
N LYS A 90 2.42 -10.51 13.97
CA LYS A 90 2.54 -11.50 15.07
C LYS A 90 2.85 -12.90 14.52
N GLU A 91 2.30 -13.24 13.35
CA GLU A 91 2.59 -14.49 12.65
C GLU A 91 3.97 -14.49 11.95
N ARG A 92 4.74 -13.39 12.07
CA ARG A 92 6.05 -13.18 11.45
C ARG A 92 6.05 -13.36 9.93
N LEU A 93 4.93 -13.01 9.30
CA LEU A 93 4.79 -13.03 7.85
C LEU A 93 5.21 -11.68 7.27
N PRO A 94 6.09 -11.65 6.26
CA PRO A 94 6.54 -10.42 5.64
C PRO A 94 5.37 -9.61 5.04
N TYR A 95 5.39 -8.30 5.28
CA TYR A 95 4.46 -7.35 4.71
C TYR A 95 5.18 -6.29 3.89
N ILE A 96 5.00 -6.33 2.57
CA ILE A 96 5.64 -5.45 1.60
C ILE A 96 4.58 -4.55 0.98
N VAL A 97 4.84 -3.24 0.93
CA VAL A 97 3.97 -2.29 0.22
C VAL A 97 4.71 -1.62 -0.92
N VAL A 98 4.09 -1.64 -2.09
CA VAL A 98 4.50 -0.86 -3.26
C VAL A 98 3.61 0.37 -3.33
N PHE A 99 4.21 1.53 -3.14
CA PHE A 99 3.54 2.84 -3.23
C PHE A 99 3.49 3.27 -4.69
N CYS A 100 2.36 3.01 -5.33
CA CYS A 100 2.07 3.45 -6.70
C CYS A 100 1.60 4.92 -6.70
N ASN A 101 1.54 5.52 -7.87
CA ASN A 101 1.13 6.92 -8.03
C ASN A 101 -0.41 7.05 -8.20
N PRO A 102 -1.07 7.86 -7.35
CA PRO A 102 -0.61 8.41 -6.08
C PRO A 102 -0.91 7.47 -4.90
N THR A 103 -0.22 7.61 -3.78
CA THR A 103 -0.61 7.01 -2.50
C THR A 103 -0.60 8.08 -1.42
N THR A 104 -1.78 8.57 -1.05
CA THR A 104 -1.93 9.72 -0.13
C THR A 104 -2.98 9.49 0.94
N GLY A 105 -3.10 10.45 1.84
CA GLY A 105 -4.14 10.51 2.86
C GLY A 105 -4.08 9.38 3.88
N GLY A 106 -5.24 8.91 4.28
CA GLY A 106 -5.36 7.86 5.29
C GLY A 106 -4.75 6.51 4.89
N VAL A 107 -4.52 6.25 3.60
CA VAL A 107 -3.83 5.02 3.15
C VAL A 107 -2.36 5.05 3.53
N SER A 108 -1.65 6.14 3.22
CA SER A 108 -0.26 6.30 3.64
C SER A 108 -0.09 6.43 5.14
N ALA A 109 -1.12 6.90 5.86
CA ALA A 109 -1.14 7.04 7.31
C ALA A 109 -1.70 5.81 8.05
N SER A 110 -2.05 4.74 7.34
CA SER A 110 -2.58 3.51 7.95
C SER A 110 -1.84 2.27 7.45
N TRP A 111 -2.55 1.35 6.82
CA TRP A 111 -2.01 0.05 6.44
C TRP A 111 -0.79 0.11 5.52
N ALA A 112 -0.71 1.08 4.61
CA ALA A 112 0.45 1.19 3.74
C ALA A 112 1.70 1.67 4.49
N GLY A 113 1.55 2.60 5.42
CA GLY A 113 2.67 3.21 6.16
C GLY A 113 3.30 2.35 7.25
N ILE A 114 2.78 1.15 7.50
CA ILE A 114 3.30 0.22 8.52
C ILE A 114 3.86 -1.07 7.92
N SER A 115 4.28 -1.04 6.65
CA SER A 115 4.96 -2.14 5.99
C SER A 115 6.29 -2.51 6.67
N ASP A 116 6.77 -3.73 6.44
CA ASP A 116 8.14 -4.11 6.81
C ASP A 116 9.12 -3.61 5.76
N ILE A 117 8.70 -3.58 4.49
CA ILE A 117 9.45 -3.00 3.37
C ILE A 117 8.51 -2.08 2.57
N ALA A 118 8.93 -0.85 2.39
CA ALA A 118 8.24 0.20 1.66
C ALA A 118 8.96 0.49 0.34
N ILE A 119 8.33 0.17 -0.79
CA ILE A 119 8.88 0.38 -2.14
C ILE A 119 8.09 1.50 -2.82
N GLY A 120 8.75 2.54 -3.31
CA GLY A 120 8.13 3.59 -4.14
C GLY A 120 8.34 3.34 -5.64
N GLU A 121 7.36 3.65 -6.48
CA GLU A 121 7.61 3.81 -7.91
C GLU A 121 8.27 5.18 -8.17
N PRO A 122 9.17 5.31 -9.15
CA PRO A 122 9.80 6.59 -9.48
C PRO A 122 8.75 7.68 -9.73
N LYS A 123 8.99 8.87 -9.18
CA LYS A 123 8.15 10.06 -9.33
C LYS A 123 6.72 9.91 -8.80
N SER A 124 6.38 8.82 -8.10
CA SER A 124 5.06 8.66 -7.49
C SER A 124 4.82 9.70 -6.40
N THR A 125 3.59 10.18 -6.32
CA THR A 125 3.17 11.09 -5.25
C THR A 125 2.83 10.28 -4.00
N ILE A 126 3.60 10.49 -2.94
CA ILE A 126 3.42 9.79 -1.66
C ILE A 126 3.37 10.83 -0.55
N GLY A 127 2.25 10.90 0.16
CA GLY A 127 2.10 11.91 1.21
C GLY A 127 0.84 11.74 2.03
N PHE A 128 0.65 12.62 3.02
CA PHE A 128 -0.59 12.63 3.81
C PHE A 128 -1.65 13.49 3.14
N ALA A 129 -1.38 14.78 2.97
CA ALA A 129 -2.31 15.71 2.33
C ALA A 129 -2.14 15.69 0.82
N GLY A 130 -3.22 15.47 0.07
CA GLY A 130 -3.22 15.63 -1.38
C GLY A 130 -2.93 17.09 -1.77
N ARG A 131 -2.38 17.31 -2.97
CA ARG A 131 -1.95 18.64 -3.43
C ARG A 131 -3.06 19.70 -3.31
N ARG A 132 -4.30 19.36 -3.69
CA ARG A 132 -5.47 20.27 -3.57
C ARG A 132 -5.73 20.72 -2.12
N VAL A 133 -5.56 19.81 -1.15
CA VAL A 133 -5.77 20.12 0.26
C VAL A 133 -4.69 21.09 0.73
N ILE A 134 -3.46 20.90 0.31
CA ILE A 134 -2.34 21.78 0.64
C ILE A 134 -2.59 23.17 0.05
N GLU A 135 -2.91 23.24 -1.24
CA GLU A 135 -3.22 24.49 -1.94
C GLU A 135 -4.35 25.28 -1.26
N SER A 136 -5.43 24.58 -0.87
CA SER A 136 -6.55 25.23 -0.17
C SER A 136 -6.22 25.68 1.25
N THR A 137 -5.23 25.08 1.89
CA THR A 137 -4.88 25.37 3.29
C THR A 137 -3.86 26.49 3.41
N ILE A 138 -2.84 26.51 2.55
CA ILE A 138 -1.74 27.50 2.61
C ILE A 138 -1.83 28.59 1.55
N GLY A 139 -2.87 28.56 0.71
CA GLY A 139 -3.18 29.59 -0.29
C GLY A 139 -2.29 29.59 -1.54
N SER A 140 -1.11 29.00 -1.49
CA SER A 140 -0.18 28.87 -2.63
C SER A 140 0.74 27.69 -2.42
N THR A 141 1.08 26.98 -3.49
CA THR A 141 2.11 25.93 -3.50
C THR A 141 3.48 26.42 -3.96
N GLU A 142 3.62 27.71 -4.25
CA GLU A 142 4.88 28.29 -4.74
C GLU A 142 6.03 28.20 -3.72
N SER A 143 5.69 28.12 -2.43
CA SER A 143 6.66 27.93 -1.33
C SER A 143 7.09 26.48 -1.12
N LEU A 144 6.44 25.52 -1.78
CA LEU A 144 6.77 24.12 -1.64
C LEU A 144 7.94 23.73 -2.55
N PRO A 145 8.85 22.85 -2.09
CA PRO A 145 9.90 22.32 -2.94
C PRO A 145 9.33 21.66 -4.21
N GLU A 146 10.03 21.79 -5.33
CA GLU A 146 9.61 21.23 -6.62
C GLU A 146 9.35 19.71 -6.55
N ASN A 147 10.15 19.00 -5.74
CA ASN A 147 10.03 17.56 -5.51
C ASN A 147 9.19 17.20 -4.28
N PHE A 148 8.34 18.11 -3.79
CA PHE A 148 7.50 17.86 -2.62
C PHE A 148 6.58 16.66 -2.81
N GLN A 149 6.59 15.73 -1.85
CA GLN A 149 5.83 14.47 -1.87
C GLN A 149 6.16 13.53 -3.05
N THR A 150 7.27 13.69 -3.73
CA THR A 150 7.74 12.65 -4.67
C THR A 150 8.36 11.48 -3.92
N ALA A 151 8.36 10.30 -4.53
CA ALA A 151 8.99 9.11 -3.96
C ALA A 151 10.46 9.38 -3.58
N GLU A 152 11.18 10.15 -4.42
CA GLU A 152 12.57 10.54 -4.19
C GLU A 152 12.74 11.38 -2.91
N SER A 153 11.85 12.36 -2.72
CA SER A 153 11.84 13.16 -1.51
C SER A 153 11.49 12.32 -0.27
N VAL A 154 10.50 11.45 -0.40
CA VAL A 154 10.03 10.57 0.68
C VAL A 154 11.10 9.55 1.08
N LEU A 155 11.86 9.00 0.11
CA LEU A 155 13.01 8.14 0.34
C LEU A 155 14.11 8.88 1.12
N LYS A 156 14.44 10.12 0.71
CA LYS A 156 15.44 10.95 1.39
C LYS A 156 15.10 11.20 2.86
N HIS A 157 13.79 11.24 3.20
CA HIS A 157 13.32 11.41 4.58
C HIS A 157 13.10 10.08 5.33
N GLY A 158 13.54 8.96 4.77
CA GLY A 158 13.55 7.65 5.44
C GLY A 158 12.17 6.98 5.58
N ARG A 159 11.19 7.34 4.76
CA ARG A 159 9.85 6.73 4.77
C ARG A 159 9.64 5.66 3.69
N LEU A 160 10.60 5.51 2.79
CA LEU A 160 10.72 4.40 1.85
C LEU A 160 12.06 3.72 2.08
N ASP A 161 12.12 2.44 1.77
CA ASP A 161 13.37 1.68 1.79
C ASP A 161 14.07 1.73 0.43
N MET A 162 13.29 1.82 -0.65
CA MET A 162 13.83 1.86 -2.01
C MET A 162 12.84 2.46 -3.01
N ILE A 163 13.37 2.87 -4.17
CA ILE A 163 12.58 3.24 -5.36
C ILE A 163 12.90 2.23 -6.45
N VAL A 164 11.86 1.64 -7.04
CA VAL A 164 12.00 0.58 -8.03
C VAL A 164 11.09 0.84 -9.22
N GLU A 165 11.64 0.82 -10.43
CA GLU A 165 10.85 0.89 -11.65
C GLU A 165 9.93 -0.33 -11.78
N ARG A 166 8.72 -0.12 -12.29
CA ARG A 166 7.69 -1.17 -12.41
C ARG A 166 8.19 -2.45 -13.09
N LYS A 167 9.01 -2.33 -14.12
CA LYS A 167 9.60 -3.48 -14.83
C LYS A 167 10.50 -4.36 -13.95
N ASN A 168 11.08 -3.78 -12.88
CA ASN A 168 12.00 -4.45 -11.99
C ASN A 168 11.33 -4.91 -10.67
N LEU A 169 10.06 -4.52 -10.43
CA LEU A 169 9.35 -4.84 -9.17
C LEU A 169 9.31 -6.35 -8.91
N ARG A 170 9.05 -7.15 -9.96
CA ARG A 170 8.95 -8.60 -9.81
C ARG A 170 10.23 -9.20 -9.22
N SER A 171 11.36 -8.94 -9.83
CA SER A 171 12.65 -9.48 -9.37
C SER A 171 13.06 -8.92 -8.01
N THR A 172 12.86 -7.63 -7.78
CA THR A 172 13.16 -7.00 -6.49
C THR A 172 12.32 -7.59 -5.36
N ILE A 173 10.99 -7.70 -5.53
CA ILE A 173 10.11 -8.27 -4.51
C ILE A 173 10.44 -9.73 -4.26
N SER A 174 10.72 -10.50 -5.31
CA SER A 174 11.13 -11.90 -5.18
C SER A 174 12.39 -12.05 -4.30
N ASN A 175 13.41 -11.25 -4.58
CA ASN A 175 14.67 -11.27 -3.82
C ASN A 175 14.44 -10.85 -2.34
N VAL A 176 13.67 -9.78 -2.11
CA VAL A 176 13.34 -9.31 -0.77
C VAL A 176 12.61 -10.40 0.03
N ILE A 177 11.63 -11.08 -0.58
CA ILE A 177 10.90 -12.17 0.08
C ILE A 177 11.83 -13.33 0.43
N LYS A 178 12.73 -13.73 -0.48
CA LYS A 178 13.69 -14.80 -0.21
C LYS A 178 14.58 -14.48 0.99
N ILE A 179 15.08 -13.23 1.06
CA ILE A 179 15.88 -12.75 2.19
C ILE A 179 15.07 -12.79 3.50
N LEU A 180 13.87 -12.23 3.51
CA LEU A 180 13.03 -12.15 4.70
C LEU A 180 12.60 -13.53 5.20
N LEU A 181 12.35 -14.47 4.30
CA LEU A 181 12.00 -15.86 4.64
C LEU A 181 13.22 -16.76 4.85
N LYS A 182 14.44 -16.22 4.72
CA LYS A 182 15.70 -16.99 4.84
C LYS A 182 15.74 -18.21 3.91
N LEU A 183 15.21 -18.07 2.71
CA LEU A 183 15.25 -19.13 1.71
C LEU A 183 16.63 -19.11 1.05
N GLU A 184 17.36 -20.22 1.16
CA GLU A 184 18.63 -20.38 0.45
C GLU A 184 18.40 -20.39 -1.08
N GLU A 185 19.29 -19.75 -1.82
CA GLU A 185 19.35 -19.96 -3.27
C GLU A 185 19.75 -21.41 -3.51
N LYS A 186 18.85 -22.21 -4.05
CA LYS A 186 19.24 -23.53 -4.56
C LYS A 186 20.14 -23.28 -5.78
N ASN A 187 21.45 -23.48 -5.58
CA ASN A 187 22.42 -23.58 -6.66
C ASN A 187 22.03 -24.66 -7.67
#